data_874d11d8ea984b02fde3001afe9de17c
#
_entry.id   874d11d8ea984b02fde3001afe9de17c
#
_cell.length_a   1.000
_cell.length_b   1.000
_cell.length_c   1.000
_cell.angle_alpha   90.00
_cell.angle_beta   90.00
_cell.angle_gamma   90.00
#
_symmetry.space_group_name_H-M   'P 1'
#
loop_
_entity.id
_entity.type
_entity.pdbx_description
1 polymer ?
#
loop_
_entity_poly.entity_id
_entity_poly.type
_entity_poly.pdbx_seq_one_letter_code
_entity_poly.pdbx_strand_id
1 'polypeptide(L)'
;MSDATPAAAADHASDRARPVKHSFSIRGHRTSISLEAAFWEALRRTARQRQIAIAALVAEIDAGRGEAGLSSAIRVWILRDLQQAAASVDLEASG
;
A
#
# COMPACT_ATOMS: atom_id res chain seq x y z
N MET A 1 33.46 -9.97 -12.38
CA MET A 1 32.91 -10.55 -12.29
C MET A 1 31.84 -10.45 -11.48
N SER A 2 31.76 -10.51 -10.50
CA SER A 2 30.64 -10.39 -9.62
C SER A 2 29.97 -9.03 -9.68
N ASP A 3 30.47 -8.17 -10.47
CA ASP A 3 29.90 -6.84 -10.59
C ASP A 3 28.48 -6.86 -11.11
N ALA A 4 28.17 -7.81 -11.97
CA ALA A 4 26.84 -7.87 -12.55
C ALA A 4 25.80 -8.15 -11.46
N THR A 5 26.16 -8.97 -10.46
CA THR A 5 25.23 -9.32 -9.40
C THR A 5 24.86 -8.12 -8.53
N PRO A 6 25.83 -7.35 -8.02
CA PRO A 6 25.46 -6.14 -7.26
C PRO A 6 24.66 -5.14 -8.06
N ALA A 7 24.98 -4.98 -9.35
CA ALA A 7 24.24 -4.06 -10.19
C ALA A 7 22.79 -4.54 -10.35
N ALA A 8 22.62 -5.84 -10.56
CA ALA A 8 21.26 -6.38 -10.69
C ALA A 8 20.46 -6.20 -9.41
N ALA A 9 21.10 -6.39 -8.26
CA ALA A 9 20.42 -6.19 -6.99
C ALA A 9 20.02 -4.74 -6.80
N ALA A 10 20.87 -3.81 -7.19
CA ALA A 10 20.56 -2.39 -7.11
C ALA A 10 19.42 -2.03 -8.03
N ASP A 11 19.38 -2.61 -9.23
CA ASP A 11 18.30 -2.37 -10.17
C ASP A 11 16.97 -2.87 -9.62
N HIS A 12 16.97 -4.04 -9.01
CA HIS A 12 15.77 -4.58 -8.40
C HIS A 12 15.28 -3.69 -7.26
N ALA A 13 16.19 -3.18 -6.45
CA ALA A 13 15.82 -2.29 -5.37
C ALA A 13 15.22 -1.00 -5.92
N SER A 14 15.81 -0.47 -7.00
CA SER A 14 15.29 0.73 -7.66
C SER A 14 13.90 0.50 -8.21
N ASP A 15 13.68 -0.66 -8.84
CA ASP A 15 12.38 -0.99 -9.39
C ASP A 15 11.32 -1.08 -8.31
N ARG A 16 11.66 -1.65 -7.16
CA ARG A 16 10.73 -1.75 -6.04
C ARG A 16 10.42 -0.39 -5.44
N ALA A 17 11.37 0.53 -5.51
CA ALA A 17 11.18 1.88 -4.98
C ALA A 17 10.39 2.78 -5.91
N ARG A 18 10.29 2.41 -7.18
CA ARG A 18 9.55 3.22 -8.15
C ARG A 18 8.05 3.03 -7.96
N PRO A 19 7.28 4.12 -8.05
CA PRO A 19 5.84 3.99 -7.99
C PRO A 19 5.30 3.18 -9.17
N VAL A 20 4.34 2.34 -8.89
CA VAL A 20 3.65 1.54 -9.91
C VAL A 20 2.23 2.09 -10.01
N LYS A 21 1.80 2.40 -11.23
CA LYS A 21 0.49 3.00 -11.46
C LYS A 21 -0.54 1.94 -11.79
N HIS A 22 -1.66 1.99 -11.08
CA HIS A 22 -2.83 1.18 -11.39
C HIS A 22 -4.06 2.07 -11.46
N SER A 23 -4.99 1.72 -12.33
CA SER A 23 -6.22 2.48 -12.49
C SER A 23 -7.37 1.72 -11.86
N PHE A 24 -8.24 2.46 -11.20
CA PHE A 24 -9.43 1.91 -10.55
C PHE A 24 -10.64 2.75 -10.94
N SER A 25 -11.79 2.10 -10.94
CA SER A 25 -13.06 2.80 -11.08
C SER A 25 -13.60 3.00 -9.67
N ILE A 26 -13.64 4.25 -9.21
CA ILE A 26 -14.07 4.59 -7.86
C ILE A 26 -15.24 5.53 -7.98
N ARG A 27 -16.39 5.11 -7.49
CA ARG A 27 -17.63 5.92 -7.53
C ARG A 27 -17.95 6.40 -8.94
N GLY A 28 -17.70 5.52 -9.92
CA GLY A 28 -17.99 5.87 -11.31
C GLY A 28 -16.93 6.71 -12.00
N HIS A 29 -15.84 7.03 -11.31
CA HIS A 29 -14.75 7.81 -11.89
C HIS A 29 -13.51 6.96 -12.04
N ARG A 30 -12.81 7.12 -13.15
CA ARG A 30 -11.55 6.41 -13.38
C ARG A 30 -10.45 7.18 -12.67
N THR A 31 -9.74 6.51 -11.80
CA THR A 31 -8.70 7.13 -10.99
C THR A 31 -7.40 6.35 -11.14
N SER A 32 -6.30 7.04 -11.40
CA SER A 32 -4.98 6.41 -11.47
C SER A 32 -4.26 6.67 -10.16
N ILE A 33 -3.69 5.60 -9.60
CA ILE A 33 -3.01 5.67 -8.31
C ILE A 33 -1.61 5.12 -8.48
N SER A 34 -0.62 5.86 -8.01
CA SER A 34 0.78 5.42 -8.06
C SER A 34 1.26 5.15 -6.65
N LEU A 35 1.71 3.93 -6.41
CA LEU A 35 2.25 3.51 -5.11
C LEU A 35 3.46 2.62 -5.35
N GLU A 36 4.40 2.67 -4.47
CA GLU A 36 5.52 1.74 -4.50
C GLU A 36 5.00 0.31 -4.31
N ALA A 37 5.72 -0.65 -4.87
CA ALA A 37 5.28 -2.05 -4.83
C ALA A 37 4.98 -2.54 -3.42
N ALA A 38 5.78 -2.13 -2.45
CA ALA A 38 5.57 -2.54 -1.06
C ALA A 38 4.21 -2.09 -0.53
N PHE A 39 3.75 -0.89 -0.92
CA PHE A 39 2.44 -0.41 -0.51
C PHE A 39 1.33 -1.15 -1.23
N TRP A 40 1.52 -1.50 -2.51
CA TRP A 40 0.53 -2.31 -3.21
C TRP A 40 0.38 -3.68 -2.56
N GLU A 41 1.49 -4.28 -2.15
CA GLU A 41 1.46 -5.58 -1.48
C GLU A 41 0.72 -5.50 -0.14
N ALA A 42 1.00 -4.46 0.64
CA ALA A 42 0.33 -4.26 1.92
C ALA A 42 -1.18 -4.04 1.71
N LEU A 43 -1.54 -3.27 0.71
CA LEU A 43 -2.93 -2.98 0.41
C LEU A 43 -3.67 -4.25 0.01
N ARG A 44 -3.06 -5.07 -0.84
CA ARG A 44 -3.66 -6.34 -1.25
C ARG A 44 -3.84 -7.29 -0.08
N ARG A 45 -2.84 -7.35 0.79
CA ARG A 45 -2.89 -8.21 1.98
C ARG A 45 -4.05 -7.80 2.88
N THR A 46 -4.17 -6.50 3.13
CA THR A 46 -5.24 -5.98 3.97
C THR A 46 -6.61 -6.26 3.36
N ALA A 47 -6.75 -6.08 2.05
CA ALA A 47 -8.00 -6.35 1.38
C ALA A 47 -8.38 -7.84 1.52
N ARG A 48 -7.40 -8.73 1.36
CA ARG A 48 -7.63 -10.16 1.54
C ARG A 48 -8.04 -10.50 2.96
N GLN A 49 -7.37 -9.90 3.94
CA GLN A 49 -7.70 -10.12 5.34
C GLN A 49 -9.10 -9.68 5.68
N ARG A 50 -9.57 -8.62 5.06
CA ARG A 50 -10.91 -8.11 5.26
C ARG A 50 -11.93 -8.74 4.32
N GLN A 51 -11.47 -9.59 3.40
CA GLN A 51 -12.32 -10.29 2.43
C GLN A 51 -13.11 -9.31 1.56
N ILE A 52 -12.44 -8.25 1.13
CA ILE A 52 -13.03 -7.28 0.21
C ILE A 52 -12.11 -7.09 -0.99
N ALA A 53 -12.66 -6.56 -2.07
CA ALA A 53 -11.87 -6.24 -3.25
C ALA A 53 -10.95 -5.06 -2.94
N ILE A 54 -9.79 -5.03 -3.58
CA ILE A 54 -8.85 -3.94 -3.38
C ILE A 54 -9.48 -2.59 -3.79
N ALA A 55 -10.30 -2.60 -4.83
CA ALA A 55 -10.98 -1.37 -5.24
C ALA A 55 -11.94 -0.86 -4.17
N ALA A 56 -12.58 -1.77 -3.43
CA ALA A 56 -13.47 -1.39 -2.34
C ALA A 56 -12.68 -0.75 -1.20
N LEU A 57 -11.50 -1.31 -0.88
CA LEU A 57 -10.65 -0.75 0.15
C LEU A 57 -10.15 0.64 -0.25
N VAL A 58 -9.74 0.79 -1.51
CA VAL A 58 -9.29 2.08 -2.03
C VAL A 58 -10.43 3.11 -1.94
N ALA A 59 -11.64 2.71 -2.28
CA ALA A 59 -12.80 3.62 -2.20
C ALA A 59 -13.07 4.06 -0.76
N GLU A 60 -12.90 3.15 0.19
CA GLU A 60 -13.08 3.46 1.60
C GLU A 60 -12.04 4.49 2.06
N ILE A 61 -10.77 4.30 1.67
CA ILE A 61 -9.71 5.24 2.01
C ILE A 61 -9.96 6.59 1.35
N ASP A 62 -10.41 6.56 0.10
CA ASP A 62 -10.70 7.79 -0.64
C ASP A 62 -11.80 8.60 0.06
N ALA A 63 -12.79 7.92 0.58
CA ALA A 63 -13.90 8.59 1.27
C ALA A 63 -13.43 9.35 2.51
N GLY A 64 -12.38 8.86 3.17
CA GLY A 64 -11.91 9.49 4.40
C GLY A 64 -10.70 10.39 4.25
N ARG A 65 -10.23 10.63 3.03
CA ARG A 65 -8.97 11.35 2.85
C ARG A 65 -9.07 12.87 2.97
N GLY A 66 -10.24 13.43 2.85
CA GLY A 66 -10.38 14.88 2.85
C GLY A 66 -9.71 15.48 1.64
N GLU A 67 -8.84 16.47 1.86
CA GLU A 67 -8.16 17.16 0.77
C GLU A 67 -6.80 16.57 0.41
N ALA A 68 -6.36 15.55 1.13
CA ALA A 68 -5.09 14.92 0.85
C ALA A 68 -5.14 14.18 -0.49
N GLY A 69 -4.01 14.09 -1.17
CA GLY A 69 -3.90 13.29 -2.38
C GLY A 69 -4.15 11.82 -2.06
N LEU A 70 -4.74 11.10 -2.99
CA LEU A 70 -5.13 9.72 -2.73
C LEU A 70 -3.95 8.80 -2.45
N SER A 71 -2.85 8.93 -3.21
CA SER A 71 -1.67 8.11 -2.97
C SER A 71 -1.10 8.34 -1.58
N SER A 72 -1.04 9.60 -1.16
CA SER A 72 -0.55 9.94 0.19
C SER A 72 -1.50 9.40 1.25
N ALA A 73 -2.80 9.53 1.03
CA ALA A 73 -3.80 9.03 1.97
C ALA A 73 -3.67 7.51 2.14
N ILE A 74 -3.44 6.79 1.05
CA ILE A 74 -3.28 5.34 1.11
C ILE A 74 -2.03 4.96 1.90
N ARG A 75 -0.91 5.66 1.66
CA ARG A 75 0.33 5.36 2.39
C ARG A 75 0.15 5.58 3.89
N VAL A 76 -0.46 6.68 4.26
CA VAL A 76 -0.70 6.99 5.68
C VAL A 76 -1.67 5.98 6.28
N TRP A 77 -2.72 5.62 5.55
CA TRP A 77 -3.69 4.64 6.02
C TRP A 77 -3.03 3.29 6.30
N ILE A 78 -2.19 2.83 5.37
CA ILE A 78 -1.48 1.57 5.53
C ILE A 78 -0.57 1.62 6.75
N LEU A 79 0.16 2.71 6.92
CA LEU A 79 1.05 2.85 8.07
C LEU A 79 0.27 2.78 9.37
N ARG A 80 -0.85 3.49 9.46
CA ARG A 80 -1.68 3.47 10.66
C ARG A 80 -2.26 2.09 10.93
N ASP A 81 -2.66 1.40 9.88
CA ASP A 81 -3.19 0.05 10.00
C ASP A 81 -2.14 -0.89 10.58
N LEU A 82 -0.91 -0.80 10.08
CA LEU A 82 0.20 -1.62 10.59
C LEU A 82 0.54 -1.26 12.03
N GLN A 83 0.51 0.01 12.38
CA GLN A 83 0.77 0.47 13.73
C GLN A 83 -0.27 -0.06 14.71
N GLN A 84 -1.53 -0.05 14.31
CA GLN A 84 -2.60 -0.58 15.14
C GLN A 84 -2.46 -2.08 15.33
N ALA A 85 -2.09 -2.80 14.27
CA ALA A 85 -1.88 -4.23 14.37
C ALA A 85 -0.72 -4.55 15.31
N ALA A 86 0.37 -3.78 15.23
CA ALA A 86 1.52 -3.97 16.12
C ALA A 86 1.13 -3.67 17.58
N ALA A 87 0.36 -2.62 17.80
CA ALA A 87 -0.10 -2.26 19.14
C ALA A 87 -0.98 -3.35 19.72
N SER A 88 -1.85 -3.94 18.91
CA SER A 88 -2.73 -5.02 19.35
C SER A 88 -1.91 -6.26 19.76
N VAL A 89 -0.89 -6.58 18.99
CA VAL A 89 0.00 -7.70 19.29
C VAL A 89 0.72 -7.45 20.62
N ASP A 90 1.22 -6.22 20.82
CA ASP A 90 1.91 -5.87 22.04
C ASP A 90 0.98 -5.98 23.26
N LEU A 91 -0.25 -5.54 23.12
CA LEU A 91 -1.23 -5.64 24.20
C LEU A 91 -1.54 -7.09 24.53
N GLU A 92 -1.68 -7.93 23.52
CA GLU A 92 -1.91 -9.36 23.73
C GLU A 92 -0.72 -10.02 24.40
N ALA A 93 0.47 -9.65 23.98
CA ALA A 93 1.69 -10.19 24.58
C ALA A 93 1.86 -9.75 26.03
N SER A 94 1.42 -8.53 26.33
CA SER A 94 1.54 -7.99 27.69
C SER A 94 0.48 -8.58 28.61
N GLY A 95 -0.64 -8.90 28.06
CA GLY A 95 -1.76 -9.42 28.84
C GLY A 95 -1.63 -10.87 29.15
#